data_76dc850f84801a431e3471982a493ccc
#
_entry.id   76dc850f84801a431e3471982a493ccc
#
_cell.length_a   1.000
_cell.length_b   1.000
_cell.length_c   1.000
_cell.angle_alpha   90.00
_cell.angle_beta   90.00
_cell.angle_gamma   90.00
#
_symmetry.space_group_name_H-M   'P 1'
#
loop_
_entity.id
_entity.type
_entity.pdbx_description
1 polymer ?
#
loop_
_entity_poly.entity_id
_entity_poly.type
_entity_poly.pdbx_seq_one_letter_code
_entity_poly.pdbx_strand_id
1 'polypeptide(L)'
;MADTSETPALAEADIEMEGAEENPVEVDDNEDEPSAPAEVEDEKPIIVNPQTRFLDYLRSPMVQLNIGSDSSMITAHKAILTISPFFSERLANDEAEIDLPDEDLDAMGCFLQYQYTGEYFPRRLANQPDGLEHDPTAPAIDNTGDQLLKHARVYTLAEKLGLPDLQSLAHSKIHRINSSAVGEIAYARYVYSHSAPEDTTIRKPVAAFWATRSHVLRHEAEAEFKAMCLEFPQFGFDVLTLVLDSREKRAAARAEDTATGSTPARGRKRMRPSVNV
;
A
#
# COMPACT_ATOMS: atom_id res chain seq x y z
N MET A 1 -3.89 -24.80 53.48
CA MET A 1 -3.91 -25.99 52.67
C MET A 1 -3.42 -25.53 51.30
N ALA A 2 -2.12 -25.41 51.01
CA ALA A 2 -1.14 -26.47 50.76
C ALA A 2 -1.58 -27.39 49.61
N ASP A 3 -0.92 -27.24 48.47
CA ASP A 3 -0.03 -28.21 47.86
C ASP A 3 0.45 -27.68 46.51
N THR A 4 1.63 -27.35 46.33
CA THR A 4 2.92 -27.93 45.90
C THR A 4 2.87 -29.04 44.84
N SER A 5 3.72 -28.85 43.87
CA SER A 5 4.58 -29.77 43.12
C SER A 5 4.42 -29.64 41.59
N GLU A 6 5.39 -29.75 40.74
CA GLU A 6 6.84 -29.99 40.77
C GLU A 6 7.31 -29.87 39.31
N THR A 7 8.49 -29.35 39.09
CA THR A 7 9.24 -29.39 37.84
C THR A 7 9.92 -30.79 37.73
N PRO A 8 10.28 -31.22 36.54
CA PRO A 8 11.63 -31.81 36.40
C PRO A 8 12.47 -31.20 35.28
N ALA A 9 13.71 -30.96 35.68
CA ALA A 9 14.89 -30.76 34.84
C ALA A 9 15.46 -32.14 34.42
N LEU A 10 16.51 -32.05 33.59
CA LEU A 10 17.52 -33.04 33.16
C LEU A 10 17.37 -33.39 31.66
N ALA A 11 18.43 -33.48 30.84
CA ALA A 11 19.84 -33.80 31.12
C ALA A 11 20.73 -33.29 29.97
N GLU A 12 21.94 -32.93 30.34
CA GLU A 12 23.14 -32.76 29.52
C GLU A 12 23.58 -34.09 28.90
N ALA A 13 24.19 -34.01 27.71
CA ALA A 13 25.08 -35.08 27.24
C ALA A 13 26.26 -34.44 26.51
N ASP A 14 27.40 -34.44 27.21
CA ASP A 14 28.74 -34.29 26.69
C ASP A 14 29.07 -35.44 25.74
N ILE A 15 29.76 -35.16 24.64
CA ILE A 15 30.63 -36.11 23.96
C ILE A 15 31.90 -35.36 23.56
N GLU A 16 32.96 -35.62 24.33
CA GLU A 16 34.38 -35.45 23.96
C GLU A 16 34.82 -36.59 23.04
N MET A 17 35.72 -36.29 22.10
CA MET A 17 36.79 -37.15 21.61
C MET A 17 37.80 -36.33 20.80
N GLU A 18 38.97 -36.01 21.34
CA GLU A 18 40.33 -36.48 21.05
C GLU A 18 40.59 -36.74 19.55
N GLY A 19 41.47 -36.03 18.86
CA GLY A 19 42.91 -35.95 19.08
C GLY A 19 43.65 -36.64 17.94
N ALA A 20 44.45 -35.95 17.15
CA ALA A 20 45.70 -36.44 16.56
C ALA A 20 46.49 -35.28 15.89
N GLU A 21 47.64 -35.08 16.47
CA GLU A 21 48.76 -34.29 15.92
C GLU A 21 49.39 -35.02 14.72
N GLU A 22 49.88 -34.27 13.75
CA GLU A 22 51.16 -34.51 13.10
C GLU A 22 51.58 -33.29 12.28
N ASN A 23 52.72 -32.69 12.63
CA ASN A 23 53.62 -31.81 11.86
C ASN A 23 54.87 -32.62 11.54
N PRO A 24 55.86 -32.11 10.77
CA PRO A 24 55.92 -31.11 9.71
C PRO A 24 56.74 -31.63 8.46
N VAL A 25 56.69 -30.94 7.33
CA VAL A 25 57.78 -30.96 6.34
C VAL A 25 57.95 -29.52 5.77
N GLU A 26 59.09 -28.93 6.12
CA GLU A 26 59.66 -27.75 5.43
C GLU A 26 60.11 -28.12 4.02
N VAL A 27 59.73 -27.33 3.04
CA VAL A 27 60.53 -27.14 1.81
C VAL A 27 60.49 -25.67 1.43
N ASP A 28 61.63 -25.05 1.54
CA ASP A 28 62.03 -23.73 1.05
C ASP A 28 62.11 -23.79 -0.47
N ASP A 29 61.53 -22.79 -1.16
CA ASP A 29 62.08 -22.26 -2.39
C ASP A 29 61.45 -20.89 -2.72
N ASN A 30 62.32 -19.90 -2.82
CA ASN A 30 62.08 -18.55 -3.33
C ASN A 30 61.55 -18.59 -4.76
N GLU A 31 60.65 -17.68 -5.13
CA GLU A 31 60.81 -16.63 -6.12
C GLU A 31 59.47 -16.02 -6.58
N ASP A 32 59.51 -14.72 -6.79
CA ASP A 32 58.57 -13.87 -7.51
C ASP A 32 57.25 -13.42 -6.83
N GLU A 33 57.35 -12.23 -6.20
CA GLU A 33 56.22 -11.34 -6.02
C GLU A 33 55.62 -10.85 -7.34
N PRO A 34 54.30 -10.97 -7.51
CA PRO A 34 53.56 -9.93 -8.20
C PRO A 34 52.66 -9.17 -7.19
N SER A 35 53.02 -7.89 -7.07
CA SER A 35 52.15 -6.78 -6.68
C SER A 35 50.71 -7.14 -6.34
N ALA A 36 50.37 -7.09 -5.08
CA ALA A 36 49.00 -7.18 -4.59
C ALA A 36 48.12 -6.07 -5.19
N PRO A 37 46.92 -6.36 -5.69
CA PRO A 37 45.91 -5.32 -5.94
C PRO A 37 45.47 -4.77 -4.61
N ALA A 38 45.37 -3.41 -4.53
CA ALA A 38 44.87 -2.68 -3.41
C ALA A 38 43.57 -3.31 -2.90
N GLU A 39 43.56 -3.70 -1.63
CA GLU A 39 42.35 -4.08 -0.90
C GLU A 39 41.39 -2.88 -0.97
N VAL A 40 40.32 -3.02 -1.75
CA VAL A 40 39.16 -2.15 -1.63
C VAL A 40 38.59 -2.51 -0.27
N GLU A 41 38.83 -1.66 0.74
CA GLU A 41 38.13 -1.75 2.01
C GLU A 41 36.64 -1.68 1.70
N ASP A 42 35.93 -2.80 1.83
CA ASP A 42 34.49 -2.86 1.91
C ASP A 42 34.05 -1.94 3.06
N GLU A 43 33.63 -0.73 2.72
CA GLU A 43 33.00 0.18 3.68
C GLU A 43 31.77 -0.53 4.25
N LYS A 44 31.94 -1.10 5.45
CA LYS A 44 30.81 -1.63 6.23
C LYS A 44 29.74 -0.56 6.32
N PRO A 45 28.49 -0.84 6.00
CA PRO A 45 27.43 0.15 6.10
C PRO A 45 27.42 0.72 7.51
N ILE A 46 27.64 2.03 7.65
CA ILE A 46 27.59 2.74 8.92
C ILE A 46 26.16 2.63 9.43
N ILE A 47 25.94 1.76 10.43
CA ILE A 47 24.64 1.63 11.09
C ILE A 47 24.47 2.90 11.93
N VAL A 48 23.85 3.92 11.34
CA VAL A 48 23.51 5.17 12.04
C VAL A 48 22.36 4.86 12.99
N ASN A 49 22.55 5.17 14.27
CA ASN A 49 21.49 5.05 15.28
C ASN A 49 20.29 5.92 14.84
N PRO A 50 19.06 5.37 14.73
CA PRO A 50 17.88 6.12 14.31
C PRO A 50 17.62 7.39 15.12
N GLN A 51 17.94 7.36 16.42
CA GLN A 51 17.78 8.51 17.31
C GLN A 51 18.78 9.65 16.99
N THR A 52 20.02 9.33 16.66
CA THR A 52 21.03 10.31 16.24
C THR A 52 20.60 10.95 14.92
N ARG A 53 20.13 10.15 13.97
CA ARG A 53 19.62 10.63 12.69
C ARG A 53 18.42 11.58 12.84
N PHE A 54 17.51 11.29 13.76
CA PHE A 54 16.36 12.17 14.04
C PHE A 54 16.80 13.53 14.62
N LEU A 55 17.77 13.54 15.54
CA LEU A 55 18.35 14.78 16.08
C LEU A 55 19.04 15.63 15.00
N ASP A 56 19.69 14.99 14.02
CA ASP A 56 20.31 15.70 12.90
C ASP A 56 19.27 16.37 12.03
N TYR A 57 18.12 15.73 11.81
CA TYR A 57 16.99 16.37 11.13
C TYR A 57 16.54 17.63 11.85
N LEU A 58 16.34 17.55 13.16
CA LEU A 58 15.88 18.69 13.98
C LEU A 58 16.88 19.85 14.07
N ARG A 59 18.15 19.61 13.77
CA ARG A 59 19.22 20.65 13.74
C ARG A 59 19.37 21.31 12.38
N SER A 60 18.76 20.76 11.33
CA SER A 60 18.87 21.32 9.99
C SER A 60 18.10 22.64 9.86
N PRO A 61 18.47 23.51 8.90
CA PRO A 61 17.75 24.75 8.67
C PRO A 61 16.27 24.54 8.41
N MET A 62 15.45 25.54 8.73
CA MET A 62 14.03 25.56 8.41
C MET A 62 13.80 26.11 7.01
N VAL A 63 12.86 25.52 6.29
CA VAL A 63 12.38 25.94 4.97
C VAL A 63 10.91 26.32 5.11
N GLN A 64 10.53 27.43 4.51
CA GLN A 64 9.14 27.89 4.42
C GLN A 64 8.46 27.27 3.20
N LEU A 65 7.26 26.75 3.38
CA LEU A 65 6.41 26.22 2.32
C LEU A 65 5.13 27.05 2.28
N ASN A 66 4.83 27.67 1.13
CA ASN A 66 3.59 28.41 0.89
C ASN A 66 2.67 27.48 0.08
N ILE A 67 1.56 27.07 0.68
CA ILE A 67 0.72 25.98 0.15
C ILE A 67 -0.65 26.51 -0.20
N GLY A 68 -1.16 26.04 -1.35
CA GLY A 68 -2.48 26.39 -1.85
C GLY A 68 -2.58 27.80 -2.43
N SER A 69 -3.72 28.11 -2.96
CA SER A 69 -4.01 29.41 -3.59
C SER A 69 -4.03 30.59 -2.61
N ASP A 70 -4.24 30.31 -1.33
CA ASP A 70 -4.23 31.26 -0.23
C ASP A 70 -2.83 31.45 0.39
N SER A 71 -1.83 30.75 -0.13
CA SER A 71 -0.43 30.79 0.33
C SER A 71 -0.31 30.51 1.84
N SER A 72 -1.04 29.52 2.33
CA SER A 72 -0.92 29.07 3.73
C SER A 72 0.51 28.67 4.04
N MET A 73 1.14 29.37 5.01
CA MET A 73 2.54 29.21 5.34
C MET A 73 2.76 28.13 6.40
N ILE A 74 3.60 27.17 6.11
CA ILE A 74 4.14 26.20 7.10
C ILE A 74 5.65 26.13 6.98
N THR A 75 6.32 25.68 8.03
CA THR A 75 7.78 25.49 8.02
C THR A 75 8.15 24.06 8.38
N ALA A 76 9.20 23.56 7.75
CA ALA A 76 9.73 22.21 8.02
C ALA A 76 11.26 22.20 7.95
N HIS A 77 11.88 21.22 8.58
CA HIS A 77 13.34 21.06 8.54
C HIS A 77 13.80 20.62 7.14
N LYS A 78 14.83 21.31 6.59
CA LYS A 78 15.40 21.01 5.27
C LYS A 78 15.75 19.53 5.12
N ALA A 79 16.39 18.93 6.11
CA ALA A 79 16.80 17.54 6.06
C ALA A 79 15.63 16.53 6.02
N ILE A 80 14.47 16.88 6.56
CA ILE A 80 13.24 16.09 6.46
C ILE A 80 12.61 16.21 5.06
N LEU A 81 12.60 17.42 4.51
CA LEU A 81 12.07 17.65 3.16
C LEU A 81 12.91 16.94 2.08
N THR A 82 14.25 17.01 2.19
CA THR A 82 15.18 16.43 1.21
C THR A 82 15.20 14.89 1.16
N ILE A 83 14.45 14.21 2.04
CA ILE A 83 14.15 12.78 1.86
C ILE A 83 13.32 12.56 0.57
N SER A 84 12.47 13.53 0.20
CA SER A 84 11.76 13.54 -1.06
C SER A 84 12.68 13.97 -2.20
N PRO A 85 12.76 13.21 -3.32
CA PRO A 85 13.50 13.62 -4.50
C PRO A 85 13.09 15.01 -5.02
N PHE A 86 11.80 15.30 -5.03
CA PHE A 86 11.26 16.59 -5.46
C PHE A 86 11.82 17.77 -4.65
N PHE A 87 11.83 17.66 -3.32
CA PHE A 87 12.39 18.71 -2.46
C PHE A 87 13.92 18.71 -2.49
N SER A 88 14.55 17.56 -2.62
CA SER A 88 16.01 17.45 -2.74
C SER A 88 16.54 18.23 -3.94
N GLU A 89 15.84 18.14 -5.08
CA GLU A 89 16.20 18.89 -6.29
C GLU A 89 15.98 20.40 -6.10
N ARG A 90 14.82 20.83 -5.60
CA ARG A 90 14.50 22.25 -5.40
C ARG A 90 15.37 22.93 -4.37
N LEU A 91 15.71 22.23 -3.29
CA LEU A 91 16.53 22.78 -2.21
C LEU A 91 18.05 22.66 -2.43
N ALA A 92 18.48 22.19 -3.60
CA ALA A 92 19.89 22.10 -3.97
C ALA A 92 20.59 23.48 -4.03
N ASN A 93 19.82 24.55 -4.32
CA ASN A 93 20.32 25.93 -4.46
C ASN A 93 20.18 26.75 -3.16
N ASP A 94 20.01 26.11 -2.01
CA ASP A 94 19.81 26.76 -0.70
C ASP A 94 18.62 27.73 -0.64
N GLU A 95 17.57 27.47 -1.42
CA GLU A 95 16.29 28.18 -1.30
C GLU A 95 15.70 27.94 0.10
N ALA A 96 15.29 29.01 0.77
CA ALA A 96 14.67 28.94 2.09
C ALA A 96 13.13 28.96 2.01
N GLU A 97 12.57 29.16 0.82
CA GLU A 97 11.13 29.29 0.57
C GLU A 97 10.75 28.56 -0.70
N ILE A 98 9.62 27.83 -0.67
CA ILE A 98 9.07 27.10 -1.80
C ILE A 98 7.58 27.36 -1.91
N ASP A 99 7.13 27.78 -3.10
CA ASP A 99 5.71 27.94 -3.42
C ASP A 99 5.12 26.67 -4.02
N LEU A 100 3.97 26.24 -3.47
CA LEU A 100 3.22 25.07 -3.84
C LEU A 100 1.72 25.41 -3.99
N PRO A 101 1.36 26.27 -4.97
CA PRO A 101 0.00 26.83 -5.07
C PRO A 101 -1.07 25.80 -5.43
N ASP A 102 -0.67 24.69 -6.05
CA ASP A 102 -1.58 23.63 -6.49
C ASP A 102 -1.77 22.52 -5.45
N GLU A 103 -1.06 22.60 -4.32
CA GLU A 103 -1.11 21.54 -3.30
C GLU A 103 -2.16 21.82 -2.23
N ASP A 104 -2.71 20.73 -1.70
CA ASP A 104 -3.67 20.75 -0.60
C ASP A 104 -2.94 20.84 0.74
N LEU A 105 -3.37 21.76 1.60
CA LEU A 105 -2.73 22.01 2.90
C LEU A 105 -2.81 20.79 3.83
N ASP A 106 -3.96 20.11 3.87
CA ASP A 106 -4.16 18.93 4.72
C ASP A 106 -3.31 17.75 4.24
N ALA A 107 -3.21 17.55 2.91
CA ALA A 107 -2.35 16.53 2.34
C ALA A 107 -0.86 16.80 2.65
N MET A 108 -0.44 18.07 2.58
CA MET A 108 0.92 18.47 2.95
C MET A 108 1.17 18.28 4.45
N GLY A 109 0.19 18.55 5.31
CA GLY A 109 0.24 18.25 6.73
C GLY A 109 0.41 16.75 7.00
N CYS A 110 -0.31 15.90 6.29
CA CYS A 110 -0.16 14.44 6.37
C CYS A 110 1.23 13.97 5.89
N PHE A 111 1.75 14.54 4.80
CA PHE A 111 3.11 14.28 4.33
C PHE A 111 4.15 14.63 5.39
N LEU A 112 4.10 15.83 5.97
CA LEU A 112 5.05 16.22 7.02
C LEU A 112 4.93 15.32 8.25
N GLN A 113 3.70 15.00 8.69
CA GLN A 113 3.51 14.09 9.80
C GLN A 113 4.15 12.72 9.52
N TYR A 114 3.97 12.19 8.30
CA TYR A 114 4.63 10.95 7.88
C TYR A 114 6.15 11.07 7.91
N GLN A 115 6.72 12.12 7.38
CA GLN A 115 8.17 12.32 7.36
C GLN A 115 8.80 12.36 8.75
N TYR A 116 8.12 12.96 9.74
CA TYR A 116 8.61 13.02 11.12
C TYR A 116 8.36 11.74 11.93
N THR A 117 7.29 10.98 11.63
CA THR A 117 6.81 9.92 12.52
C THR A 117 6.73 8.55 11.87
N GLY A 118 6.85 8.46 10.54
CA GLY A 118 6.65 7.23 9.78
C GLY A 118 5.17 6.87 9.54
N GLU A 119 4.23 7.71 10.02
CA GLU A 119 2.78 7.49 9.89
C GLU A 119 2.04 8.84 9.90
N TYR A 120 0.80 8.88 9.41
CA TYR A 120 -0.05 10.08 9.51
C TYR A 120 -1.46 9.71 9.97
N PHE A 121 -2.16 10.69 10.58
CA PHE A 121 -3.50 10.48 11.16
C PHE A 121 -4.61 10.38 10.09
N PRO A 122 -5.58 9.45 10.25
CA PRO A 122 -5.68 8.42 11.28
C PRO A 122 -4.68 7.27 11.06
N ARG A 123 -4.04 6.79 12.13
CA ARG A 123 -3.00 5.75 12.06
C ARG A 123 -3.63 4.38 11.89
N ARG A 124 -2.89 3.45 11.29
CA ARG A 124 -3.27 2.05 11.24
C ARG A 124 -3.15 1.41 12.63
N LEU A 125 -4.14 0.62 13.00
CA LEU A 125 -4.13 -0.08 14.29
C LEU A 125 -3.31 -1.37 14.18
N ALA A 126 -2.28 -1.53 15.03
CA ALA A 126 -1.39 -2.70 15.03
C ALA A 126 -2.13 -4.02 15.27
N ASN A 127 -3.21 -4.00 16.06
CA ASN A 127 -3.98 -5.18 16.46
C ASN A 127 -5.22 -5.44 15.58
N GLN A 128 -5.49 -4.59 14.60
CA GLN A 128 -6.63 -4.71 13.69
C GLN A 128 -6.14 -4.40 12.27
N PRO A 129 -5.90 -5.44 11.43
CA PRO A 129 -5.32 -5.26 10.10
C PRO A 129 -6.09 -4.27 9.22
N ASP A 130 -7.43 -4.21 9.37
CA ASP A 130 -8.31 -3.31 8.61
C ASP A 130 -8.77 -2.08 9.41
N GLY A 131 -8.24 -1.88 10.62
CA GLY A 131 -8.64 -0.78 11.50
C GLY A 131 -7.78 0.47 11.30
N LEU A 132 -8.45 1.64 11.33
CA LEU A 132 -7.81 2.94 11.51
C LEU A 132 -8.13 3.49 12.91
N GLU A 133 -7.25 4.35 13.41
CA GLU A 133 -7.48 5.12 14.61
C GLU A 133 -8.77 5.94 14.48
N HIS A 134 -9.55 6.01 15.58
CA HIS A 134 -10.80 6.73 15.55
C HIS A 134 -10.57 8.24 15.47
N ASP A 135 -11.17 8.86 14.46
CA ASP A 135 -11.24 10.31 14.33
C ASP A 135 -12.56 10.81 14.94
N PRO A 136 -12.52 11.51 16.08
CA PRO A 136 -13.76 11.99 16.72
C PRO A 136 -14.46 13.10 15.93
N THR A 137 -13.77 13.69 14.95
CA THR A 137 -14.31 14.75 14.09
C THR A 137 -14.93 14.23 12.81
N ALA A 138 -14.63 12.98 12.45
CA ALA A 138 -15.12 12.35 11.23
C ALA A 138 -16.35 11.47 11.49
N PRO A 139 -17.35 11.46 10.61
CA PRO A 139 -18.49 10.56 10.72
C PRO A 139 -18.04 9.10 10.49
N ALA A 140 -18.80 8.15 11.09
CA ALA A 140 -18.54 6.71 10.94
C ALA A 140 -18.72 6.22 9.48
N ILE A 141 -19.52 6.93 8.68
CA ILE A 141 -19.73 6.69 7.26
C ILE A 141 -19.41 8.00 6.53
N ASP A 142 -18.49 7.95 5.60
CA ASP A 142 -18.09 9.09 4.77
C ASP A 142 -19.13 9.34 3.67
N ASN A 143 -20.08 10.24 3.95
CA ASN A 143 -21.16 10.58 3.02
C ASN A 143 -20.76 11.63 1.99
N THR A 144 -19.69 12.37 2.22
CA THR A 144 -19.19 13.45 1.35
C THR A 144 -17.99 13.04 0.51
N GLY A 145 -17.27 12.00 0.95
CA GLY A 145 -16.02 11.58 0.37
C GLY A 145 -14.78 12.27 0.98
N ASP A 146 -14.94 13.09 2.01
CA ASP A 146 -13.84 13.90 2.56
C ASP A 146 -12.72 13.03 3.15
N GLN A 147 -13.09 11.92 3.83
CA GLN A 147 -12.10 10.99 4.38
C GLN A 147 -11.36 10.23 3.26
N LEU A 148 -12.08 9.80 2.21
CA LEU A 148 -11.49 9.19 1.03
C LEU A 148 -10.58 10.18 0.31
N LEU A 149 -11.04 11.41 0.10
CA LEU A 149 -10.31 12.47 -0.58
C LEU A 149 -9.02 12.87 0.15
N LYS A 150 -9.04 12.90 1.48
CA LYS A 150 -7.84 13.12 2.30
C LYS A 150 -6.73 12.14 1.90
N HIS A 151 -7.02 10.86 1.90
CA HIS A 151 -6.02 9.83 1.56
C HIS A 151 -5.68 9.82 0.05
N ALA A 152 -6.64 10.12 -0.82
CA ALA A 152 -6.39 10.23 -2.25
C ALA A 152 -5.45 11.40 -2.60
N ARG A 153 -5.60 12.55 -1.94
CA ARG A 153 -4.69 13.70 -2.09
C ARG A 153 -3.29 13.39 -1.58
N VAL A 154 -3.18 12.66 -0.46
CA VAL A 154 -1.87 12.17 0.03
C VAL A 154 -1.23 11.20 -0.96
N TYR A 155 -2.03 10.34 -1.61
CA TYR A 155 -1.55 9.41 -2.64
C TYR A 155 -0.93 10.15 -3.83
N THR A 156 -1.66 11.09 -4.43
CA THR A 156 -1.19 11.87 -5.58
C THR A 156 -0.03 12.81 -5.21
N LEU A 157 -0.05 13.39 -4.02
CA LEU A 157 1.08 14.17 -3.50
C LEU A 157 2.33 13.30 -3.33
N ALA A 158 2.19 12.10 -2.77
CA ALA A 158 3.31 11.16 -2.59
C ALA A 158 3.93 10.74 -3.92
N GLU A 159 3.12 10.53 -4.96
CA GLU A 159 3.58 10.27 -6.31
C GLU A 159 4.42 11.44 -6.85
N LYS A 160 3.90 12.67 -6.76
CA LYS A 160 4.60 13.91 -7.17
C LYS A 160 5.92 14.10 -6.40
N LEU A 161 5.92 13.79 -5.12
CA LEU A 161 7.10 13.93 -4.25
C LEU A 161 8.11 12.78 -4.39
N GLY A 162 7.80 11.72 -5.14
CA GLY A 162 8.67 10.54 -5.32
C GLY A 162 8.79 9.67 -4.07
N LEU A 163 7.68 9.48 -3.32
CA LEU A 163 7.64 8.76 -2.04
C LEU A 163 6.74 7.52 -2.13
N PRO A 164 7.22 6.40 -2.70
CA PRO A 164 6.41 5.20 -2.94
C PRO A 164 5.86 4.56 -1.65
N ASP A 165 6.58 4.66 -0.52
CA ASP A 165 6.11 4.12 0.76
C ASP A 165 4.92 4.91 1.31
N LEU A 166 4.95 6.25 1.20
CA LEU A 166 3.81 7.10 1.56
C LEU A 166 2.63 6.87 0.62
N GLN A 167 2.89 6.71 -0.68
CA GLN A 167 1.87 6.38 -1.68
C GLN A 167 1.16 5.05 -1.33
N SER A 168 1.94 4.01 -1.03
CA SER A 168 1.43 2.70 -0.61
C SER A 168 0.64 2.78 0.71
N LEU A 169 1.12 3.56 1.67
CA LEU A 169 0.43 3.80 2.94
C LEU A 169 -0.93 4.48 2.71
N ALA A 170 -0.97 5.54 1.91
CA ALA A 170 -2.20 6.27 1.58
C ALA A 170 -3.22 5.34 0.88
N HIS A 171 -2.77 4.59 -0.13
CA HIS A 171 -3.59 3.59 -0.81
C HIS A 171 -4.17 2.57 0.17
N SER A 172 -3.36 2.06 1.09
CA SER A 172 -3.82 1.10 2.09
C SER A 172 -4.90 1.66 3.02
N LYS A 173 -4.90 2.98 3.30
CA LYS A 173 -5.90 3.64 4.16
C LYS A 173 -7.22 3.89 3.43
N ILE A 174 -7.19 4.20 2.14
CA ILE A 174 -8.39 4.36 1.32
C ILE A 174 -9.32 3.15 1.46
N HIS A 175 -8.76 1.94 1.40
CA HIS A 175 -9.55 0.70 1.49
C HIS A 175 -10.16 0.42 2.88
N ARG A 176 -9.84 1.23 3.89
CA ARG A 176 -10.34 1.10 5.25
C ARG A 176 -11.43 2.11 5.60
N ILE A 177 -11.71 3.03 4.68
CA ILE A 177 -12.78 4.01 4.88
C ILE A 177 -14.13 3.38 4.51
N ASN A 178 -15.09 3.55 5.39
CA ASN A 178 -16.47 3.18 5.13
C ASN A 178 -17.23 4.38 4.56
N SER A 179 -17.70 4.28 3.33
CA SER A 179 -18.27 5.40 2.57
C SER A 179 -19.61 5.06 1.94
N SER A 180 -20.41 6.08 1.67
CA SER A 180 -21.64 5.97 0.88
C SER A 180 -21.35 6.04 -0.63
N ALA A 181 -22.38 5.71 -1.45
CA ALA A 181 -22.27 5.82 -2.90
C ALA A 181 -21.91 7.24 -3.37
N VAL A 182 -22.39 8.27 -2.68
CA VAL A 182 -22.06 9.68 -3.00
C VAL A 182 -20.60 9.99 -2.66
N GLY A 183 -20.10 9.55 -1.51
CA GLY A 183 -18.69 9.67 -1.13
C GLY A 183 -17.77 8.96 -2.12
N GLU A 184 -18.13 7.75 -2.55
CA GLU A 184 -17.40 6.99 -3.56
C GLU A 184 -17.37 7.68 -4.94
N ILE A 185 -18.42 8.40 -5.33
CA ILE A 185 -18.40 9.19 -6.58
C ILE A 185 -17.46 10.37 -6.45
N ALA A 186 -17.45 11.08 -5.33
CA ALA A 186 -16.52 12.18 -5.09
C ALA A 186 -15.06 11.69 -5.20
N TYR A 187 -14.77 10.55 -4.56
CA TYR A 187 -13.47 9.90 -4.65
C TYR A 187 -13.12 9.45 -6.09
N ALA A 188 -14.04 8.79 -6.79
CA ALA A 188 -13.83 8.36 -8.17
C ALA A 188 -13.54 9.55 -9.10
N ARG A 189 -14.28 10.65 -8.94
CA ARG A 189 -14.08 11.90 -9.72
C ARG A 189 -12.66 12.44 -9.49
N TYR A 190 -12.22 12.51 -8.25
CA TYR A 190 -10.85 12.93 -7.90
C TYR A 190 -9.81 12.04 -8.57
N VAL A 191 -9.94 10.73 -8.43
CA VAL A 191 -8.98 9.77 -9.00
C VAL A 191 -8.88 9.93 -10.52
N TYR A 192 -10.00 9.98 -11.23
CA TYR A 192 -9.98 10.10 -12.69
C TYR A 192 -9.52 11.45 -13.21
N SER A 193 -9.60 12.52 -12.39
CA SER A 193 -9.10 13.85 -12.74
C SER A 193 -7.61 14.07 -12.40
N HIS A 194 -7.07 13.38 -11.36
CA HIS A 194 -5.74 13.69 -10.82
C HIS A 194 -4.73 12.53 -10.91
N SER A 195 -5.10 11.38 -11.49
CA SER A 195 -4.16 10.30 -11.75
C SER A 195 -3.97 10.07 -13.24
N ALA A 196 -2.79 9.56 -13.62
CA ALA A 196 -2.51 9.19 -15.00
C ALA A 196 -3.45 8.06 -15.48
N PRO A 197 -3.84 8.01 -16.77
CA PRO A 197 -4.64 6.91 -17.30
C PRO A 197 -4.03 5.52 -17.09
N GLU A 198 -2.72 5.45 -17.04
CA GLU A 198 -1.92 4.26 -16.86
C GLU A 198 -1.78 3.83 -15.40
N ASP A 199 -2.14 4.70 -14.44
CA ASP A 199 -2.11 4.36 -13.01
C ASP A 199 -3.25 3.39 -12.64
N THR A 200 -3.00 2.13 -12.91
CA THR A 200 -3.93 1.05 -12.57
C THR A 200 -4.00 0.78 -11.07
N THR A 201 -3.03 1.25 -10.29
CA THR A 201 -2.96 1.01 -8.85
C THR A 201 -4.13 1.65 -8.12
N ILE A 202 -4.50 2.88 -8.51
CA ILE A 202 -5.63 3.60 -7.89
C ILE A 202 -6.91 3.51 -8.73
N ARG A 203 -6.84 3.54 -10.07
CA ARG A 203 -8.04 3.52 -10.95
C ARG A 203 -8.75 2.17 -10.96
N LYS A 204 -8.00 1.06 -11.05
CA LYS A 204 -8.59 -0.29 -11.12
C LYS A 204 -9.40 -0.66 -9.87
N PRO A 205 -8.93 -0.42 -8.63
CA PRO A 205 -9.74 -0.63 -7.43
C PRO A 205 -11.05 0.18 -7.44
N VAL A 206 -11.02 1.45 -7.87
CA VAL A 206 -12.20 2.28 -8.00
C VAL A 206 -13.21 1.66 -8.97
N ALA A 207 -12.78 1.34 -10.18
CA ALA A 207 -13.64 0.71 -11.19
C ALA A 207 -14.16 -0.65 -10.72
N ALA A 208 -13.34 -1.47 -10.04
CA ALA A 208 -13.72 -2.77 -9.51
C ALA A 208 -14.76 -2.67 -8.38
N PHE A 209 -14.62 -1.68 -7.51
CA PHE A 209 -15.60 -1.40 -6.45
C PHE A 209 -16.98 -1.10 -7.06
N TRP A 210 -17.04 -0.21 -8.06
CA TRP A 210 -18.27 0.13 -8.76
C TRP A 210 -18.81 -1.02 -9.60
N ALA A 211 -17.97 -1.79 -10.29
CA ALA A 211 -18.38 -2.96 -11.07
C ALA A 211 -19.04 -4.04 -10.19
N THR A 212 -18.45 -4.29 -9.01
CA THR A 212 -18.93 -5.33 -8.09
C THR A 212 -20.26 -4.94 -7.43
N ARG A 213 -20.44 -3.67 -7.10
CA ARG A 213 -21.60 -3.13 -6.36
C ARG A 213 -22.56 -2.31 -7.22
N SER A 214 -22.40 -2.33 -8.54
CA SER A 214 -23.15 -1.47 -9.49
C SER A 214 -24.67 -1.57 -9.35
N HIS A 215 -25.19 -2.73 -8.93
CA HIS A 215 -26.63 -2.95 -8.77
C HIS A 215 -27.23 -2.19 -7.55
N VAL A 216 -26.40 -1.80 -6.55
CA VAL A 216 -26.82 -1.02 -5.39
C VAL A 216 -26.39 0.44 -5.57
N LEU A 217 -25.09 0.69 -5.72
CA LEU A 217 -24.51 2.04 -5.75
C LEU A 217 -25.09 2.94 -6.84
N ARG A 218 -25.35 2.35 -8.03
CA ARG A 218 -25.97 3.09 -9.14
C ARG A 218 -27.39 3.59 -8.80
N HIS A 219 -28.14 2.87 -7.98
CA HIS A 219 -29.48 3.31 -7.56
C HIS A 219 -29.44 4.29 -6.39
N GLU A 220 -28.43 4.17 -5.51
CA GLU A 220 -28.24 5.08 -4.39
C GLU A 220 -27.73 6.46 -4.82
N ALA A 221 -26.96 6.54 -5.91
CA ALA A 221 -26.36 7.76 -6.45
C ALA A 221 -26.52 7.83 -7.99
N GLU A 222 -27.73 7.65 -8.51
CA GLU A 222 -27.98 7.49 -9.95
C GLU A 222 -27.59 8.76 -10.74
N ALA A 223 -27.97 9.94 -10.25
CA ALA A 223 -27.70 11.19 -10.91
C ALA A 223 -26.19 11.48 -10.95
N GLU A 224 -25.52 11.29 -9.84
CA GLU A 224 -24.07 11.49 -9.66
C GLU A 224 -23.28 10.48 -10.48
N PHE A 225 -23.70 9.22 -10.51
CA PHE A 225 -23.08 8.18 -11.33
C PHE A 225 -23.19 8.51 -12.82
N LYS A 226 -24.38 8.93 -13.28
CA LYS A 226 -24.58 9.35 -14.66
C LYS A 226 -23.70 10.54 -15.02
N ALA A 227 -23.65 11.57 -14.14
CA ALA A 227 -22.80 12.73 -14.34
C ALA A 227 -21.32 12.33 -14.42
N MET A 228 -20.86 11.46 -13.54
CA MET A 228 -19.48 10.93 -13.53
C MET A 228 -19.12 10.19 -14.84
N CYS A 229 -20.01 9.36 -15.36
CA CYS A 229 -19.78 8.65 -16.64
C CYS A 229 -19.73 9.61 -17.84
N LEU A 230 -20.44 10.74 -17.80
CA LEU A 230 -20.40 11.74 -18.85
C LEU A 230 -19.18 12.65 -18.76
N GLU A 231 -18.76 12.97 -17.55
CA GLU A 231 -17.58 13.78 -17.26
C GLU A 231 -16.27 13.00 -17.52
N PHE A 232 -16.24 11.72 -17.12
CA PHE A 232 -15.11 10.81 -17.31
C PHE A 232 -15.55 9.54 -18.04
N PRO A 233 -15.66 9.55 -19.39
CA PRO A 233 -16.09 8.37 -20.16
C PRO A 233 -15.24 7.13 -19.90
N GLN A 234 -13.94 7.31 -19.59
CA GLN A 234 -13.04 6.22 -19.24
C GLN A 234 -13.49 5.46 -17.98
N PHE A 235 -14.00 6.15 -16.97
CA PHE A 235 -14.58 5.51 -15.78
C PHE A 235 -15.74 4.58 -16.17
N GLY A 236 -16.67 5.07 -16.99
CA GLY A 236 -17.80 4.27 -17.48
C GLY A 236 -17.35 3.03 -18.26
N PHE A 237 -16.33 3.20 -19.12
CA PHE A 237 -15.74 2.09 -19.90
C PHE A 237 -15.08 1.05 -19.00
N ASP A 238 -14.27 1.48 -18.02
CA ASP A 238 -13.57 0.60 -17.09
C ASP A 238 -14.56 -0.22 -16.26
N VAL A 239 -15.59 0.43 -15.71
CA VAL A 239 -16.65 -0.25 -14.95
C VAL A 239 -17.39 -1.25 -15.82
N LEU A 240 -17.79 -0.87 -17.04
CA LEU A 240 -18.50 -1.77 -17.96
C LEU A 240 -17.65 -2.99 -18.34
N THR A 241 -16.37 -2.78 -18.64
CA THR A 241 -15.43 -3.87 -18.98
C THR A 241 -15.36 -4.88 -17.85
N LEU A 242 -15.16 -4.44 -16.61
CA LEU A 242 -15.09 -5.34 -15.45
C LEU A 242 -16.42 -6.08 -15.17
N VAL A 243 -17.56 -5.44 -15.42
CA VAL A 243 -18.87 -6.10 -15.31
C VAL A 243 -19.02 -7.19 -16.37
N LEU A 244 -18.62 -6.95 -17.62
CA LEU A 244 -18.66 -7.92 -18.70
C LEU A 244 -17.72 -9.10 -18.44
N ASP A 245 -16.46 -8.84 -18.08
CA ASP A 245 -15.48 -9.87 -17.72
C ASP A 245 -15.99 -10.77 -16.57
N SER A 246 -16.62 -10.17 -15.57
CA SER A 246 -17.19 -10.90 -14.43
C SER A 246 -18.37 -11.81 -14.88
N ARG A 247 -19.18 -11.34 -15.84
CA ARG A 247 -20.27 -12.14 -16.42
C ARG A 247 -19.74 -13.31 -17.24
N GLU A 248 -18.72 -13.09 -18.06
CA GLU A 248 -18.09 -14.13 -18.87
C GLU A 248 -17.45 -15.21 -18.00
N LYS A 249 -16.69 -14.81 -16.96
CA LYS A 249 -16.10 -15.74 -16.00
C LYS A 249 -17.15 -16.59 -15.29
N ARG A 250 -18.27 -15.99 -14.88
CA ARG A 250 -19.38 -16.72 -14.24
C ARG A 250 -20.09 -17.66 -15.22
N ALA A 251 -20.20 -17.27 -16.49
CA ALA A 251 -20.80 -18.14 -17.53
C ALA A 251 -19.89 -19.34 -17.82
N ALA A 252 -18.57 -19.14 -17.94
CA ALA A 252 -17.60 -20.21 -18.13
C ALA A 252 -17.61 -21.20 -16.95
N ALA A 253 -17.56 -20.71 -15.71
CA ALA A 253 -17.60 -21.54 -14.51
C ALA A 253 -18.89 -22.40 -14.45
N ARG A 254 -20.05 -21.84 -14.80
CA ARG A 254 -21.30 -22.59 -14.87
C ARG A 254 -21.29 -23.66 -15.96
N ALA A 255 -20.66 -23.39 -17.11
CA ALA A 255 -20.51 -24.36 -18.20
C ALA A 255 -19.62 -25.54 -17.78
N GLU A 256 -18.54 -25.29 -17.08
CA GLU A 256 -17.65 -26.31 -16.51
C GLU A 256 -18.35 -27.17 -15.45
N ASP A 257 -19.09 -26.55 -14.51
CA ASP A 257 -19.87 -27.29 -13.50
C ASP A 257 -20.95 -28.19 -14.15
N THR A 258 -21.58 -27.74 -15.23
CA THR A 258 -22.54 -28.54 -15.95
C THR A 258 -21.89 -29.65 -16.75
N ALA A 259 -20.67 -29.46 -17.26
CA ALA A 259 -19.92 -30.50 -17.99
C ALA A 259 -19.37 -31.58 -17.05
N THR A 260 -18.92 -31.21 -15.85
CA THR A 260 -18.41 -32.13 -14.81
C THR A 260 -19.54 -32.83 -14.05
N GLY A 261 -20.73 -32.24 -13.94
CA GLY A 261 -21.92 -32.80 -13.26
C GLY A 261 -22.74 -33.78 -14.11
N SER A 262 -22.46 -33.96 -15.39
CA SER A 262 -23.15 -34.93 -16.25
C SER A 262 -22.55 -36.33 -16.08
N THR A 263 -22.82 -37.00 -14.98
CA THR A 263 -22.85 -38.46 -14.91
C THR A 263 -23.94 -38.89 -15.91
N PRO A 264 -23.64 -39.82 -16.88
CA PRO A 264 -24.63 -40.27 -17.83
C PRO A 264 -25.79 -40.90 -17.05
N ALA A 265 -26.95 -40.30 -17.14
CA ALA A 265 -28.17 -40.84 -16.55
C ALA A 265 -28.37 -42.24 -17.12
N ARG A 266 -28.14 -43.25 -16.28
CA ARG A 266 -28.44 -44.64 -16.57
C ARG A 266 -29.88 -44.71 -17.03
N GLY A 267 -30.09 -45.04 -18.33
CA GLY A 267 -31.40 -45.04 -18.99
C GLY A 267 -32.42 -45.80 -18.16
N ARG A 268 -33.48 -45.11 -17.77
CA ARG A 268 -34.69 -45.71 -17.24
C ARG A 268 -35.33 -46.53 -18.36
N LYS A 269 -35.21 -47.88 -18.28
CA LYS A 269 -35.93 -48.83 -19.11
C LYS A 269 -37.44 -48.57 -18.94
N ARG A 270 -38.13 -48.10 -19.98
CA ARG A 270 -39.58 -48.01 -20.02
C ARG A 270 -40.12 -49.44 -19.94
N MET A 271 -40.78 -49.81 -18.84
CA MET A 271 -41.64 -51.00 -18.80
C MET A 271 -42.84 -50.78 -19.73
N ARG A 272 -42.97 -51.64 -20.75
CA ARG A 272 -44.19 -51.74 -21.53
C ARG A 272 -45.26 -52.46 -20.69
N PRO A 273 -46.50 -51.99 -20.57
CA PRO A 273 -47.58 -52.75 -19.99
C PRO A 273 -47.89 -53.87 -20.91
N SER A 274 -47.91 -55.11 -20.40
CA SER A 274 -48.46 -56.30 -21.11
C SER A 274 -49.98 -56.19 -21.10
N VAL A 275 -50.53 -56.11 -22.26
CA VAL A 275 -52.00 -56.31 -22.51
C VAL A 275 -52.24 -57.78 -22.51
N ASN A 276 -52.97 -58.33 -21.53
CA ASN A 276 -53.62 -59.66 -21.62
C ASN A 276 -54.98 -59.49 -22.23
N VAL A 277 -55.21 -60.31 -23.28
CA VAL A 277 -56.51 -60.64 -23.90
C VAL A 277 -57.22 -61.69 -23.06
#